data_08bc07b406d212a69749d6c898c2d416
#
_entry.id   08bc07b406d212a69749d6c898c2d416
#
_cell.length_a   1.000
_cell.length_b   1.000
_cell.length_c   1.000
_cell.angle_alpha   90.00
_cell.angle_beta   90.00
_cell.angle_gamma   90.00
#
_symmetry.space_group_name_H-M   'P 1'
#
loop_
_entity.id
_entity.type
_entity.pdbx_description
1 polymer ?
#
loop_
_entity_poly.entity_id
_entity_poly.type
_entity_poly.pdbx_seq_one_letter_code
_entity_poly.pdbx_strand_id
1 'polypeptide(L)'
;MCLSGAALLRGDSDARGPEMETREGPALMTRGAQQIGIRDLKSIDDLSQLKAVEKEVWGMADEDTLPLTLAIACRAAGNIFVGAFDKDKLVGFAFGFLGREHGVTTIHSHMLAVLDAYRHLDLGSRLKQAQRERAMAMGVREMTWTYDPLQSRNAHFNFSKLGVVSETYKVDFYGPETSSMLHRNGTDRLWVRWILNSRRVRDRLAGKNARAETLDAMRLLAPLVRFDPSGKPGRADLAESLARQRVSIEIPGDILEVERTDMGLAREWREATRWAFREAVKAGFVVAEFCRSIRGQQGPGAYLLQRGTVNEIIPEM
;
A
#
# COMPACT_ATOMS: atom_id res chain seq x y z
N MET A 1 -5.49 5.06 -2.59
CA MET A 1 -5.39 5.24 -1.13
C MET A 1 -5.63 3.91 -0.44
N CYS A 2 -4.62 3.33 0.23
CA CYS A 2 -4.76 2.13 1.05
C CYS A 2 -4.43 2.49 2.49
N LEU A 3 -5.35 2.27 3.40
CA LEU A 3 -5.16 2.55 4.82
C LEU A 3 -5.65 1.43 5.72
N SER A 4 -4.94 1.24 6.80
CA SER A 4 -5.34 0.41 7.92
C SER A 4 -5.34 1.23 9.21
N GLY A 5 -6.49 1.31 9.88
CA GLY A 5 -6.59 1.76 11.26
C GLY A 5 -6.30 0.62 12.24
N ALA A 6 -5.61 0.89 13.32
CA ALA A 6 -5.28 -0.05 14.38
C ALA A 6 -6.35 -0.04 15.47
N ALA A 7 -6.83 -1.21 15.89
CA ALA A 7 -7.64 -1.38 17.09
C ALA A 7 -6.76 -1.81 18.27
N LEU A 8 -6.93 -1.16 19.39
CA LEU A 8 -6.26 -1.39 20.69
C LEU A 8 -6.79 -2.66 21.37
N LEU A 9 -5.89 -3.54 21.80
CA LEU A 9 -6.16 -4.51 22.86
C LEU A 9 -5.58 -3.94 24.17
N ARG A 10 -6.44 -3.72 25.16
CA ARG A 10 -6.03 -3.51 26.55
C ARG A 10 -5.90 -4.88 27.21
N GLY A 11 -4.74 -5.12 27.85
CA GLY A 11 -4.58 -6.18 28.79
C GLY A 11 -4.78 -5.65 30.22
N ASP A 12 -5.51 -6.37 31.04
CA ASP A 12 -5.40 -6.26 32.49
C ASP A 12 -5.25 -7.65 33.08
N SER A 13 -4.23 -7.76 33.91
CA SER A 13 -3.93 -8.90 34.77
C SER A 13 -4.68 -8.77 36.09
N ASP A 14 -5.35 -9.79 36.58
CA ASP A 14 -5.09 -10.27 37.93
C ASP A 14 -5.70 -11.65 38.23
N ALA A 15 -5.04 -12.33 39.16
CA ALA A 15 -5.18 -13.73 39.50
C ALA A 15 -6.30 -14.04 40.51
N ARG A 16 -6.87 -15.24 40.42
CA ARG A 16 -7.03 -16.31 41.46
C ARG A 16 -8.20 -17.22 41.09
N GLY A 17 -7.94 -18.54 40.97
CA GLY A 17 -8.97 -19.56 40.99
C GLY A 17 -9.55 -19.78 42.42
N PRO A 18 -10.49 -20.69 42.66
CA PRO A 18 -10.63 -22.03 42.04
C PRO A 18 -12.09 -22.44 41.67
N GLU A 19 -12.20 -23.70 41.24
CA GLU A 19 -13.31 -24.64 41.26
C GLU A 19 -14.13 -24.87 39.97
N MET A 20 -14.04 -26.14 39.59
CA MET A 20 -14.73 -26.81 38.49
C MET A 20 -16.23 -26.87 38.69
N GLU A 21 -17.00 -26.35 37.77
CA GLU A 21 -18.34 -26.82 37.46
C GLU A 21 -18.45 -26.99 35.93
N THR A 22 -18.62 -28.26 35.54
CA THR A 22 -18.90 -28.63 34.14
C THR A 22 -20.28 -28.14 33.76
N ARG A 23 -20.35 -27.02 33.06
CA ARG A 23 -21.53 -26.64 32.28
C ARG A 23 -21.16 -26.74 30.81
N GLU A 24 -21.86 -27.62 30.11
CA GLU A 24 -21.87 -27.67 28.65
C GLU A 24 -22.25 -26.26 28.11
N GLY A 25 -21.21 -25.55 27.61
CA GLY A 25 -21.42 -24.31 26.89
C GLY A 25 -22.04 -24.56 25.54
N PRO A 26 -22.87 -23.65 25.01
CA PRO A 26 -23.46 -23.79 23.68
C PRO A 26 -22.34 -23.93 22.64
N ALA A 27 -22.48 -24.93 21.77
CA ALA A 27 -21.59 -25.20 20.66
C ALA A 27 -21.28 -23.88 19.91
N LEU A 28 -20.00 -23.49 19.83
CA LEU A 28 -19.54 -22.48 18.90
C LEU A 28 -19.96 -22.94 17.49
N MET A 29 -21.03 -22.36 16.98
CA MET A 29 -21.32 -22.45 15.55
C MET A 29 -20.10 -21.91 14.81
N THR A 30 -19.32 -22.78 14.22
CA THR A 30 -18.37 -22.43 13.18
C THR A 30 -19.15 -21.67 12.12
N ARG A 31 -19.00 -20.33 12.10
CA ARG A 31 -19.50 -19.52 10.99
C ARG A 31 -18.90 -20.11 9.72
N GLY A 32 -19.74 -20.73 8.90
CA GLY A 32 -19.33 -21.29 7.62
C GLY A 32 -18.47 -20.27 6.90
N ALA A 33 -17.37 -20.72 6.30
CA ALA A 33 -16.41 -19.85 5.62
C ALA A 33 -17.17 -18.90 4.70
N GLN A 34 -17.16 -17.61 5.03
CA GLN A 34 -17.91 -16.57 4.33
C GLN A 34 -17.31 -16.43 2.92
N GLN A 35 -18.02 -16.94 1.91
CA GLN A 35 -17.51 -16.98 0.54
C GLN A 35 -17.67 -15.60 -0.10
N ILE A 36 -16.60 -14.78 0.02
CA ILE A 36 -16.56 -13.46 -0.62
C ILE A 36 -16.35 -13.63 -2.12
N GLY A 37 -17.33 -13.16 -2.91
CA GLY A 37 -17.26 -13.14 -4.36
C GLY A 37 -16.49 -11.91 -4.87
N ILE A 38 -15.63 -12.11 -5.88
CA ILE A 38 -14.97 -10.99 -6.61
C ILE A 38 -15.64 -10.89 -7.98
N ARG A 39 -16.22 -9.72 -8.29
CA ARG A 39 -16.87 -9.47 -9.57
C ARG A 39 -16.82 -8.00 -9.97
N ASP A 40 -17.14 -7.72 -11.24
CA ASP A 40 -17.26 -6.34 -11.71
C ASP A 40 -18.52 -5.67 -11.12
N LEU A 41 -18.43 -4.36 -10.86
CA LEU A 41 -19.57 -3.53 -10.52
C LEU A 41 -20.33 -3.18 -11.81
N LYS A 42 -21.47 -3.86 -12.05
CA LYS A 42 -22.20 -3.78 -13.33
C LYS A 42 -23.42 -2.88 -13.28
N SER A 43 -24.11 -2.83 -12.13
CA SER A 43 -25.32 -2.06 -11.96
C SER A 43 -25.07 -0.70 -11.31
N ILE A 44 -26.06 0.19 -11.39
CA ILE A 44 -26.06 1.46 -10.65
C ILE A 44 -26.09 1.16 -9.14
N ASP A 45 -26.81 0.14 -8.72
CA ASP A 45 -26.90 -0.28 -7.31
C ASP A 45 -25.52 -0.75 -6.78
N ASP A 46 -24.74 -1.48 -7.59
CA ASP A 46 -23.37 -1.83 -7.23
C ASP A 46 -22.53 -0.55 -7.01
N LEU A 47 -22.57 0.38 -7.97
CA LEU A 47 -21.78 1.62 -7.92
C LEU A 47 -22.22 2.55 -6.79
N SER A 48 -23.48 2.57 -6.43
CA SER A 48 -24.00 3.41 -5.35
C SER A 48 -23.43 3.05 -3.98
N GLN A 49 -22.97 1.79 -3.80
CA GLN A 49 -22.36 1.32 -2.56
C GLN A 49 -20.92 1.84 -2.36
N LEU A 50 -20.24 2.36 -3.43
CA LEU A 50 -18.88 2.87 -3.34
C LEU A 50 -18.74 3.93 -2.25
N LYS A 51 -19.63 4.90 -2.24
CA LYS A 51 -19.64 6.02 -1.28
C LYS A 51 -19.59 5.57 0.18
N ALA A 52 -20.37 4.53 0.53
CA ALA A 52 -20.39 4.01 1.88
C ALA A 52 -19.04 3.38 2.28
N VAL A 53 -18.43 2.62 1.34
CA VAL A 53 -17.10 2.02 1.57
C VAL A 53 -16.02 3.09 1.66
N GLU A 54 -16.05 4.13 0.83
CA GLU A 54 -15.11 5.25 0.87
C GLU A 54 -15.16 5.99 2.21
N LYS A 55 -16.36 6.30 2.69
CA LYS A 55 -16.56 6.96 3.98
C LYS A 55 -16.08 6.10 5.16
N GLU A 56 -16.39 4.81 5.16
CA GLU A 56 -15.98 3.90 6.24
C GLU A 56 -14.45 3.69 6.26
N VAL A 57 -13.82 3.57 5.09
CA VAL A 57 -12.38 3.25 4.99
C VAL A 57 -11.50 4.48 5.17
N TRP A 58 -11.92 5.64 4.65
CA TRP A 58 -11.08 6.84 4.59
C TRP A 58 -11.59 8.04 5.38
N GLY A 59 -12.79 7.95 5.94
CA GLY A 59 -13.40 9.06 6.68
C GLY A 59 -13.68 10.29 5.79
N MET A 60 -13.88 10.07 4.47
CA MET A 60 -14.09 11.14 3.51
C MET A 60 -15.40 11.90 3.78
N ALA A 61 -15.37 13.23 3.60
CA ALA A 61 -16.56 14.05 3.49
C ALA A 61 -17.35 13.70 2.20
N ASP A 62 -18.62 14.03 2.16
CA ASP A 62 -19.50 13.67 1.04
C ASP A 62 -19.04 14.25 -0.31
N GLU A 63 -18.47 15.45 -0.27
CA GLU A 63 -17.92 16.18 -1.42
C GLU A 63 -16.62 15.56 -1.97
N ASP A 64 -15.87 14.80 -1.16
CA ASP A 64 -14.61 14.19 -1.55
C ASP A 64 -14.77 12.76 -2.07
N THR A 65 -15.97 12.18 -1.93
CA THR A 65 -16.25 10.83 -2.45
C THR A 65 -16.42 10.86 -3.97
N LEU A 66 -16.16 9.72 -4.63
CA LEU A 66 -16.37 9.59 -6.07
C LEU A 66 -17.86 9.81 -6.42
N PRO A 67 -18.19 10.87 -7.20
CA PRO A 67 -19.58 11.12 -7.59
C PRO A 67 -20.15 9.93 -8.37
N LEU A 68 -21.36 9.49 -8.01
CA LEU A 68 -22.01 8.33 -8.66
C LEU A 68 -22.14 8.53 -10.18
N THR A 69 -22.47 9.74 -10.62
CA THR A 69 -22.59 10.06 -12.05
C THR A 69 -21.25 9.89 -12.78
N LEU A 70 -20.13 10.26 -12.14
CA LEU A 70 -18.80 10.05 -12.69
C LEU A 70 -18.43 8.56 -12.70
N ALA A 71 -18.74 7.82 -11.64
CA ALA A 71 -18.53 6.38 -11.61
C ALA A 71 -19.27 5.64 -12.72
N ILE A 72 -20.54 6.02 -12.98
CA ILE A 72 -21.36 5.47 -14.08
C ILE A 72 -20.73 5.79 -15.44
N ALA A 73 -20.32 7.04 -15.67
CA ALA A 73 -19.69 7.46 -16.92
C ALA A 73 -18.35 6.77 -17.14
N CYS A 74 -17.49 6.70 -16.12
CA CYS A 74 -16.22 5.99 -16.17
C CYS A 74 -16.41 4.50 -16.49
N ARG A 75 -17.37 3.83 -15.84
CA ARG A 75 -17.67 2.44 -16.12
C ARG A 75 -18.16 2.25 -17.56
N ALA A 76 -19.07 3.10 -18.04
CA ALA A 76 -19.58 3.06 -19.42
C ALA A 76 -18.47 3.29 -20.45
N ALA A 77 -17.46 4.10 -20.12
CA ALA A 77 -16.27 4.33 -20.95
C ALA A 77 -15.23 3.19 -20.89
N GLY A 78 -15.54 2.05 -20.24
CA GLY A 78 -14.68 0.88 -20.20
C GLY A 78 -13.63 0.88 -19.10
N ASN A 79 -13.73 1.77 -18.11
CA ASN A 79 -12.83 1.77 -16.96
C ASN A 79 -13.15 0.62 -15.98
N ILE A 80 -12.15 0.22 -15.20
CA ILE A 80 -12.21 -0.98 -14.38
C ILE A 80 -12.79 -0.67 -13.00
N PHE A 81 -13.93 -1.28 -12.69
CA PHE A 81 -14.53 -1.32 -11.35
C PHE A 81 -14.72 -2.77 -10.92
N VAL A 82 -13.97 -3.22 -9.91
CA VAL A 82 -14.05 -4.58 -9.35
C VAL A 82 -14.45 -4.49 -7.89
N GLY A 83 -15.42 -5.29 -7.48
CA GLY A 83 -15.91 -5.36 -6.10
C GLY A 83 -15.69 -6.72 -5.45
N ALA A 84 -15.48 -6.70 -4.15
CA ALA A 84 -15.59 -7.84 -3.26
C ALA A 84 -16.94 -7.79 -2.56
N PHE A 85 -17.74 -8.84 -2.67
CA PHE A 85 -19.08 -8.90 -2.17
C PHE A 85 -19.25 -10.01 -1.14
N ASP A 86 -19.83 -9.66 0.00
CA ASP A 86 -20.43 -10.58 0.94
C ASP A 86 -21.93 -10.63 0.65
N LYS A 87 -22.37 -11.65 -0.07
CA LYS A 87 -23.69 -11.71 -0.71
C LYS A 87 -23.87 -10.48 -1.63
N ASP A 88 -24.79 -9.58 -1.29
CA ASP A 88 -25.07 -8.35 -2.06
C ASP A 88 -24.40 -7.10 -1.50
N LYS A 89 -23.71 -7.22 -0.34
CA LYS A 89 -23.02 -6.10 0.30
C LYS A 89 -21.60 -5.94 -0.28
N LEU A 90 -21.28 -4.77 -0.79
CA LEU A 90 -19.92 -4.40 -1.19
C LEU A 90 -19.06 -4.23 0.07
N VAL A 91 -18.00 -5.04 0.20
CA VAL A 91 -17.08 -5.02 1.35
C VAL A 91 -15.67 -4.57 1.00
N GLY A 92 -15.43 -4.32 -0.27
CA GLY A 92 -14.19 -3.75 -0.79
C GLY A 92 -14.28 -3.57 -2.30
N PHE A 93 -13.46 -2.67 -2.84
CA PHE A 93 -13.43 -2.43 -4.29
C PHE A 93 -12.06 -1.96 -4.76
N ALA A 94 -11.83 -2.10 -6.07
CA ALA A 94 -10.75 -1.46 -6.79
C ALA A 94 -11.33 -0.70 -7.99
N PHE A 95 -10.94 0.56 -8.13
CA PHE A 95 -11.26 1.42 -9.27
C PHE A 95 -9.98 1.86 -9.98
N GLY A 96 -9.96 1.78 -11.30
CA GLY A 96 -8.88 2.27 -12.14
C GLY A 96 -9.42 2.77 -13.49
N PHE A 97 -8.75 3.79 -14.00
CA PHE A 97 -9.10 4.41 -15.27
C PHE A 97 -7.93 4.36 -16.27
N LEU A 98 -8.27 4.45 -17.55
CA LEU A 98 -7.30 4.53 -18.62
C LEU A 98 -6.46 5.79 -18.47
N GLY A 99 -5.15 5.63 -18.57
CA GLY A 99 -4.16 6.68 -18.58
C GLY A 99 -3.21 6.52 -19.77
N ARG A 100 -2.34 7.51 -19.95
CA ARG A 100 -1.24 7.44 -20.92
C ARG A 100 0.03 7.96 -20.24
N GLU A 101 1.02 7.10 -20.10
CA GLU A 101 2.30 7.42 -19.48
C GLU A 101 3.45 6.97 -20.39
N HIS A 102 4.46 7.80 -20.56
CA HIS A 102 5.62 7.51 -21.44
C HIS A 102 5.23 7.03 -22.84
N GLY A 103 4.12 7.54 -23.37
CA GLY A 103 3.62 7.21 -24.72
C GLY A 103 2.81 5.92 -24.81
N VAL A 104 2.70 5.13 -23.74
CA VAL A 104 1.93 3.89 -23.69
C VAL A 104 0.61 4.03 -22.92
N THR A 105 -0.36 3.20 -23.28
CA THR A 105 -1.62 3.11 -22.55
C THR A 105 -1.42 2.34 -21.26
N THR A 106 -1.87 2.92 -20.15
CA THR A 106 -1.80 2.35 -18.81
C THR A 106 -3.19 2.30 -18.17
N ILE A 107 -3.33 1.57 -17.07
CA ILE A 107 -4.43 1.75 -16.12
C ILE A 107 -3.88 2.43 -14.87
N HIS A 108 -4.38 3.62 -14.56
CA HIS A 108 -4.13 4.22 -13.25
C HIS A 108 -5.12 3.66 -12.23
N SER A 109 -4.63 2.82 -11.30
CA SER A 109 -5.43 2.23 -10.23
C SER A 109 -5.62 3.26 -9.12
N HIS A 110 -6.71 4.02 -9.20
CA HIS A 110 -6.92 5.19 -8.35
C HIS A 110 -7.30 4.85 -6.93
N MET A 111 -8.23 3.88 -6.75
CA MET A 111 -8.77 3.52 -5.44
C MET A 111 -8.68 2.01 -5.21
N LEU A 112 -8.32 1.63 -3.97
CA LEU A 112 -8.41 0.27 -3.46
C LEU A 112 -8.85 0.35 -2.00
N ALA A 113 -10.03 -0.13 -1.69
CA ALA A 113 -10.61 -0.10 -0.35
C ALA A 113 -11.06 -1.49 0.08
N VAL A 114 -10.91 -1.81 1.36
CA VAL A 114 -11.47 -3.00 2.00
C VAL A 114 -11.90 -2.60 3.41
N LEU A 115 -13.15 -2.90 3.76
CA LEU A 115 -13.70 -2.66 5.09
C LEU A 115 -12.86 -3.40 6.15
N ASP A 116 -12.66 -2.79 7.32
CA ASP A 116 -11.79 -3.29 8.38
C ASP A 116 -12.13 -4.72 8.80
N ALA A 117 -13.42 -5.03 8.94
CA ALA A 117 -13.91 -6.35 9.31
C ALA A 117 -13.48 -7.47 8.34
N TYR A 118 -13.10 -7.13 7.10
CA TYR A 118 -12.76 -8.07 6.03
C TYR A 118 -11.28 -8.05 5.63
N ARG A 119 -10.43 -7.23 6.27
CA ARG A 119 -8.99 -7.08 5.91
C ARG A 119 -8.18 -8.35 6.11
N HIS A 120 -8.59 -9.22 7.01
CA HIS A 120 -7.94 -10.50 7.28
C HIS A 120 -8.13 -11.55 6.16
N LEU A 121 -9.02 -11.31 5.18
CA LEU A 121 -9.36 -12.22 4.08
C LEU A 121 -8.52 -12.00 2.81
N ASP A 122 -7.42 -11.25 2.87
CA ASP A 122 -6.53 -10.90 1.74
C ASP A 122 -7.25 -10.29 0.53
N LEU A 123 -8.40 -9.62 0.76
CA LEU A 123 -9.23 -9.06 -0.31
C LEU A 123 -8.50 -8.02 -1.14
N GLY A 124 -7.57 -7.25 -0.55
CA GLY A 124 -6.76 -6.29 -1.28
C GLY A 124 -5.95 -6.95 -2.40
N SER A 125 -5.29 -8.09 -2.13
CA SER A 125 -4.57 -8.86 -3.15
C SER A 125 -5.51 -9.42 -4.22
N ARG A 126 -6.64 -9.99 -3.80
CA ARG A 126 -7.64 -10.56 -4.72
C ARG A 126 -8.23 -9.50 -5.66
N LEU A 127 -8.56 -8.32 -5.14
CA LEU A 127 -9.06 -7.19 -5.94
C LEU A 127 -7.99 -6.69 -6.92
N LYS A 128 -6.72 -6.58 -6.48
CA LYS A 128 -5.61 -6.19 -7.38
C LYS A 128 -5.37 -7.21 -8.48
N GLN A 129 -5.42 -8.50 -8.18
CA GLN A 129 -5.28 -9.55 -9.19
C GLN A 129 -6.44 -9.50 -10.19
N ALA A 130 -7.67 -9.35 -9.72
CA ALA A 130 -8.83 -9.21 -10.57
C ALA A 130 -8.75 -7.94 -11.46
N GLN A 131 -8.25 -6.83 -10.93
CA GLN A 131 -8.00 -5.61 -11.71
C GLN A 131 -6.91 -5.83 -12.78
N ARG A 132 -5.83 -6.55 -12.41
CA ARG A 132 -4.75 -6.94 -13.35
C ARG A 132 -5.28 -7.77 -14.52
N GLU A 133 -6.12 -8.77 -14.24
CA GLU A 133 -6.70 -9.64 -15.27
C GLU A 133 -7.52 -8.82 -16.28
N ARG A 134 -8.34 -7.85 -15.79
CA ARG A 134 -9.12 -6.96 -16.67
C ARG A 134 -8.22 -6.05 -17.50
N ALA A 135 -7.20 -5.47 -16.88
CA ALA A 135 -6.23 -4.62 -17.59
C ALA A 135 -5.52 -5.42 -18.70
N MET A 136 -5.07 -6.64 -18.41
CA MET A 136 -4.43 -7.51 -19.40
C MET A 136 -5.39 -7.92 -20.52
N ALA A 137 -6.67 -8.18 -20.22
CA ALA A 137 -7.69 -8.47 -21.23
C ALA A 137 -7.96 -7.26 -22.16
N MET A 138 -7.71 -6.03 -21.70
CA MET A 138 -7.74 -4.80 -22.49
C MET A 138 -6.46 -4.57 -23.32
N GLY A 139 -5.48 -5.48 -23.25
CA GLY A 139 -4.17 -5.31 -23.91
C GLY A 139 -3.21 -4.38 -23.16
N VAL A 140 -3.55 -3.92 -21.96
CA VAL A 140 -2.70 -3.07 -21.14
C VAL A 140 -1.63 -3.91 -20.44
N ARG A 141 -0.37 -3.45 -20.54
CA ARG A 141 0.78 -4.16 -19.96
C ARG A 141 1.28 -3.60 -18.65
N GLU A 142 0.86 -2.40 -18.30
CA GLU A 142 1.33 -1.68 -17.13
C GLU A 142 0.17 -1.00 -16.39
N MET A 143 0.19 -1.10 -15.06
CA MET A 143 -0.67 -0.32 -14.20
C MET A 143 0.17 0.57 -13.31
N THR A 144 -0.38 1.75 -12.99
CA THR A 144 0.26 2.72 -12.10
C THR A 144 -0.68 3.11 -10.96
N TRP A 145 -0.13 3.55 -9.86
CA TRP A 145 -0.87 4.22 -8.77
C TRP A 145 0.08 4.96 -7.84
N THR A 146 -0.49 5.66 -6.89
CA THR A 146 0.28 6.36 -5.87
C THR A 146 -0.09 5.89 -4.48
N TYR A 147 0.86 5.97 -3.56
CA TYR A 147 0.62 5.79 -2.14
C TYR A 147 1.60 6.62 -1.31
N ASP A 148 1.28 6.84 -0.04
CA ASP A 148 2.17 7.52 0.88
C ASP A 148 3.36 6.62 1.27
N PRO A 149 4.60 6.99 0.93
CA PRO A 149 5.79 6.16 1.17
C PRO A 149 6.10 5.91 2.65
N LEU A 150 5.55 6.68 3.58
CA LEU A 150 5.69 6.42 5.02
C LEU A 150 4.77 5.30 5.53
N GLN A 151 3.79 4.87 4.72
CA GLN A 151 2.89 3.77 5.07
C GLN A 151 3.55 2.41 4.86
N SER A 152 4.23 1.89 5.88
CA SER A 152 5.00 0.63 5.84
C SER A 152 4.17 -0.58 5.38
N ARG A 153 2.88 -0.66 5.76
CA ARG A 153 1.97 -1.73 5.32
C ARG A 153 1.72 -1.67 3.82
N ASN A 154 1.50 -0.45 3.29
CA ASN A 154 1.29 -0.24 1.85
C ASN A 154 2.57 -0.50 1.06
N ALA A 155 3.72 -0.06 1.56
CA ALA A 155 5.02 -0.37 0.97
C ALA A 155 5.24 -1.88 0.84
N HIS A 156 5.00 -2.63 1.91
CA HIS A 156 5.10 -4.09 1.88
C HIS A 156 4.12 -4.73 0.89
N PHE A 157 2.87 -4.28 0.89
CA PHE A 157 1.87 -4.78 -0.06
C PHE A 157 2.31 -4.54 -1.51
N ASN A 158 2.74 -3.33 -1.82
CA ASN A 158 3.13 -2.93 -3.16
C ASN A 158 4.40 -3.65 -3.64
N PHE A 159 5.50 -3.55 -2.90
CA PHE A 159 6.78 -4.09 -3.34
C PHE A 159 6.92 -5.59 -3.09
N SER A 160 6.59 -6.05 -1.88
CA SER A 160 6.85 -7.45 -1.50
C SER A 160 5.77 -8.40 -2.00
N LYS A 161 4.47 -8.00 -2.00
CA LYS A 161 3.39 -8.88 -2.48
C LYS A 161 3.09 -8.71 -3.97
N LEU A 162 3.03 -7.46 -4.48
CA LEU A 162 2.67 -7.21 -5.88
C LEU A 162 3.87 -7.12 -6.82
N GLY A 163 5.05 -6.77 -6.31
CA GLY A 163 6.27 -6.69 -7.10
C GLY A 163 6.40 -5.43 -7.95
N VAL A 164 5.84 -4.30 -7.50
CA VAL A 164 5.99 -3.00 -8.16
C VAL A 164 7.41 -2.47 -8.07
N VAL A 165 7.69 -1.45 -8.87
CA VAL A 165 8.88 -0.58 -8.78
C VAL A 165 8.47 0.88 -8.84
N SER A 166 9.38 1.79 -8.52
CA SER A 166 9.13 3.22 -8.68
C SER A 166 10.40 3.99 -9.01
N GLU A 167 10.29 4.93 -9.95
CA GLU A 167 11.31 5.90 -10.32
C GLU A 167 10.79 7.34 -10.21
N THR A 168 9.66 7.55 -9.50
CA THR A 168 9.01 8.85 -9.44
C THR A 168 8.48 9.13 -8.04
N TYR A 169 8.92 10.24 -7.46
CA TYR A 169 8.43 10.78 -6.20
C TYR A 169 7.72 12.12 -6.45
N LYS A 170 6.50 12.26 -5.96
CA LYS A 170 5.67 13.46 -6.08
C LYS A 170 5.54 14.14 -4.72
N VAL A 171 5.97 15.39 -4.64
CA VAL A 171 5.83 16.22 -3.44
C VAL A 171 4.44 16.85 -3.45
N ASP A 172 3.76 16.80 -2.33
CA ASP A 172 2.44 17.42 -2.09
C ASP A 172 1.46 17.22 -3.26
N PHE A 173 1.36 15.96 -3.74
CA PHE A 173 0.68 15.59 -4.99
C PHE A 173 -0.80 15.99 -5.04
N TYR A 174 -1.49 15.94 -3.90
CA TYR A 174 -2.90 16.36 -3.79
C TYR A 174 -3.06 17.79 -3.23
N GLY A 175 -1.97 18.55 -3.18
CA GLY A 175 -1.94 19.87 -2.55
C GLY A 175 -1.66 19.80 -1.05
N PRO A 176 -1.35 20.94 -0.43
CA PRO A 176 -1.02 21.02 0.99
C PRO A 176 -2.26 20.88 1.89
N GLU A 177 -3.42 21.25 1.38
CA GLU A 177 -4.69 21.25 2.11
C GLU A 177 -5.64 20.22 1.49
N THR A 178 -5.90 19.14 2.20
CA THR A 178 -6.93 18.17 1.85
C THR A 178 -7.75 17.86 3.10
N SER A 179 -9.05 17.66 2.93
CA SER A 179 -9.97 17.35 4.03
C SER A 179 -9.74 15.98 4.66
N SER A 180 -8.99 15.11 3.99
CA SER A 180 -8.73 13.76 4.48
C SER A 180 -7.83 13.77 5.72
N MET A 181 -8.28 13.13 6.78
CA MET A 181 -7.48 12.87 8.00
C MET A 181 -6.17 12.13 7.72
N LEU A 182 -6.05 11.54 6.54
CA LEU A 182 -4.88 10.81 6.07
C LEU A 182 -3.76 11.68 5.53
N HIS A 183 -4.01 12.96 5.39
CA HIS A 183 -3.09 13.91 4.79
C HIS A 183 -2.49 14.90 5.79
N ARG A 184 -2.69 14.67 7.10
CA ARG A 184 -2.20 15.56 8.16
C ARG A 184 -0.68 15.77 8.14
N ASN A 185 0.05 14.81 7.60
CA ASN A 185 1.51 14.84 7.47
C ASN A 185 1.96 15.05 6.00
N GLY A 186 1.18 15.80 5.22
CA GLY A 186 1.46 16.08 3.82
C GLY A 186 0.93 15.02 2.84
N THR A 187 0.98 15.35 1.56
CA THR A 187 0.42 14.52 0.48
C THR A 187 1.48 13.97 -0.47
N ASP A 188 2.67 13.75 0.00
CA ASP A 188 3.75 13.12 -0.78
C ASP A 188 3.34 11.73 -1.25
N ARG A 189 3.70 11.41 -2.48
CA ARG A 189 3.36 10.13 -3.09
C ARG A 189 4.56 9.50 -3.79
N LEU A 190 4.73 8.22 -3.59
CA LEU A 190 5.55 7.38 -4.45
C LEU A 190 4.66 6.87 -5.58
N TRP A 191 5.03 7.19 -6.85
CA TRP A 191 4.34 6.73 -8.04
C TRP A 191 4.90 5.38 -8.44
N VAL A 192 4.10 4.33 -8.32
CA VAL A 192 4.55 2.97 -8.60
C VAL A 192 4.08 2.49 -9.97
N ARG A 193 4.90 1.62 -10.56
CA ARG A 193 4.67 0.93 -11.83
C ARG A 193 4.56 -0.58 -11.58
N TRP A 194 3.53 -1.18 -12.08
CA TRP A 194 3.27 -2.61 -12.02
C TRP A 194 3.31 -3.21 -13.41
N ILE A 195 4.42 -3.83 -13.78
CA ILE A 195 4.62 -4.45 -15.09
C ILE A 195 3.93 -5.81 -15.07
N LEU A 196 2.68 -5.84 -15.54
CA LEU A 196 1.67 -6.86 -15.21
C LEU A 196 2.10 -8.30 -15.53
N ASN A 197 2.85 -8.53 -16.60
CA ASN A 197 3.27 -9.86 -17.02
C ASN A 197 4.77 -10.13 -16.82
N SER A 198 5.49 -9.28 -16.08
CA SER A 198 6.90 -9.53 -15.78
C SER A 198 7.08 -10.79 -14.93
N ARG A 199 8.25 -11.44 -15.04
CA ARG A 199 8.63 -12.59 -14.19
C ARG A 199 8.51 -12.22 -12.72
N ARG A 200 9.00 -11.03 -12.33
CA ARG A 200 8.92 -10.52 -10.98
C ARG A 200 7.50 -10.54 -10.42
N VAL A 201 6.54 -9.99 -11.17
CA VAL A 201 5.13 -9.94 -10.74
C VAL A 201 4.53 -11.34 -10.65
N ARG A 202 4.78 -12.20 -11.63
CA ARG A 202 4.30 -13.60 -11.59
C ARG A 202 4.84 -14.36 -10.38
N ASP A 203 6.13 -14.22 -10.08
CA ASP A 203 6.76 -14.88 -8.93
C ASP A 203 6.21 -14.37 -7.61
N ARG A 204 5.98 -13.05 -7.47
CA ARG A 204 5.36 -12.47 -6.26
C ARG A 204 3.93 -12.97 -6.05
N LEU A 205 3.11 -12.96 -7.10
CA LEU A 205 1.72 -13.44 -7.03
C LEU A 205 1.64 -14.95 -6.77
N ALA A 206 2.65 -15.73 -7.17
CA ALA A 206 2.80 -17.14 -6.85
C ALA A 206 3.38 -17.40 -5.43
N GLY A 207 3.56 -16.35 -4.63
CA GLY A 207 4.11 -16.47 -3.27
C GLY A 207 5.62 -16.72 -3.19
N LYS A 208 6.34 -16.66 -4.31
CA LYS A 208 7.80 -16.79 -4.35
C LYS A 208 8.44 -15.46 -3.90
N ASN A 209 8.75 -15.38 -2.62
CA ASN A 209 9.35 -14.18 -2.03
C ASN A 209 10.85 -14.35 -1.86
N ALA A 210 11.63 -13.40 -2.39
CA ALA A 210 13.05 -13.24 -2.12
C ALA A 210 13.32 -12.54 -0.76
N ARG A 211 12.43 -12.73 0.24
CA ARG A 211 12.46 -11.95 1.49
C ARG A 211 13.76 -12.07 2.26
N ALA A 212 14.31 -13.27 2.37
CA ALA A 212 15.54 -13.51 3.11
C ALA A 212 16.73 -12.81 2.45
N GLU A 213 16.90 -12.99 1.14
CA GLU A 213 17.96 -12.35 0.35
C GLU A 213 17.87 -10.83 0.38
N THR A 214 16.65 -10.28 0.30
CA THR A 214 16.43 -8.84 0.36
C THR A 214 16.73 -8.29 1.76
N LEU A 215 16.37 -9.00 2.82
CA LEU A 215 16.63 -8.59 4.19
C LEU A 215 18.15 -8.59 4.49
N ASP A 216 18.87 -9.62 4.06
CA ASP A 216 20.32 -9.69 4.23
C ASP A 216 21.04 -8.62 3.42
N ALA A 217 20.60 -8.36 2.19
CA ALA A 217 21.08 -7.26 1.38
C ALA A 217 20.88 -5.91 2.09
N MET A 218 19.71 -5.66 2.67
CA MET A 218 19.41 -4.41 3.37
C MET A 218 20.24 -4.19 4.63
N ARG A 219 20.58 -5.25 5.36
CA ARG A 219 21.44 -5.17 6.56
C ARG A 219 22.87 -4.72 6.24
N LEU A 220 23.32 -4.99 5.02
CA LEU A 220 24.66 -4.61 4.54
C LEU A 220 24.70 -3.21 3.95
N LEU A 221 23.56 -2.55 3.72
CA LEU A 221 23.52 -1.20 3.13
C LEU A 221 23.61 -0.13 4.21
N ALA A 222 24.38 0.92 3.91
CA ALA A 222 24.29 2.17 4.66
C ALA A 222 23.02 2.92 4.21
N PRO A 223 22.08 3.21 5.11
CA PRO A 223 20.85 3.89 4.74
C PRO A 223 21.07 5.39 4.52
N LEU A 224 20.41 5.96 3.50
CA LEU A 224 20.31 7.42 3.30
C LEU A 224 19.55 8.08 4.47
N VAL A 225 18.51 7.40 4.95
CA VAL A 225 17.78 7.77 6.17
C VAL A 225 17.69 6.55 7.05
N ARG A 226 18.03 6.68 8.31
CA ARG A 226 18.00 5.61 9.31
C ARG A 226 17.31 6.08 10.59
N PHE A 227 16.82 5.14 11.37
CA PHE A 227 16.47 5.38 12.76
C PHE A 227 17.73 5.65 13.58
N ASP A 228 17.75 6.75 14.30
CA ASP A 228 18.69 6.93 15.39
C ASP A 228 18.19 6.21 16.68
N PRO A 229 19.02 6.14 17.73
CA PRO A 229 18.61 5.52 18.99
C PRO A 229 17.41 6.19 19.69
N SER A 230 17.11 7.44 19.35
CA SER A 230 15.95 8.20 19.89
C SER A 230 14.67 8.02 19.08
N GLY A 231 14.73 7.27 17.98
CA GLY A 231 13.59 7.06 17.08
C GLY A 231 13.44 8.15 16.01
N LYS A 232 14.39 9.10 15.92
CA LYS A 232 14.40 10.17 14.92
C LYS A 232 15.05 9.74 13.60
N PRO A 233 14.73 10.43 12.48
CA PRO A 233 15.37 10.18 11.21
C PRO A 233 16.77 10.81 11.17
N GLY A 234 17.82 9.98 11.12
CA GLY A 234 19.20 10.40 10.86
C GLY A 234 19.49 10.36 9.37
N ARG A 235 20.01 11.46 8.81
CA ARG A 235 20.46 11.55 7.41
C ARG A 235 21.95 11.18 7.29
N ALA A 236 22.29 10.40 6.27
CA ALA A 236 23.67 10.08 5.93
C ALA A 236 24.30 11.16 5.03
N ASP A 237 25.59 11.07 4.80
CA ASP A 237 26.26 11.86 3.75
C ASP A 237 25.71 11.46 2.38
N LEU A 238 25.22 12.46 1.65
CA LEU A 238 24.57 12.25 0.36
C LEU A 238 25.56 11.82 -0.72
N ALA A 239 26.72 12.46 -0.79
CA ALA A 239 27.69 12.20 -1.86
C ALA A 239 28.27 10.79 -1.72
N GLU A 240 28.65 10.39 -0.51
CA GLU A 240 29.11 9.04 -0.21
C GLU A 240 28.05 7.99 -0.53
N SER A 241 26.82 8.23 -0.11
CA SER A 241 25.71 7.29 -0.33
C SER A 241 25.38 7.14 -1.82
N LEU A 242 25.29 8.25 -2.56
CA LEU A 242 24.98 8.23 -3.99
C LEU A 242 26.15 7.70 -4.86
N ALA A 243 27.36 7.57 -4.36
CA ALA A 243 28.44 6.89 -5.07
C ALA A 243 28.24 5.37 -5.17
N ARG A 244 27.33 4.80 -4.39
CA ARG A 244 27.05 3.36 -4.32
C ARG A 244 26.06 2.91 -5.40
N GLN A 245 26.04 1.61 -5.69
CA GLN A 245 25.06 1.02 -6.60
C GLN A 245 23.69 0.77 -5.95
N ARG A 246 23.66 0.64 -4.63
CA ARG A 246 22.44 0.40 -3.85
C ARG A 246 22.46 1.24 -2.59
N VAL A 247 21.30 1.77 -2.24
CA VAL A 247 21.05 2.52 -1.01
C VAL A 247 19.75 2.06 -0.38
N SER A 248 19.54 2.38 0.89
CA SER A 248 18.27 2.12 1.57
C SER A 248 17.70 3.37 2.22
N ILE A 249 16.38 3.37 2.44
CA ILE A 249 15.67 4.43 3.17
C ILE A 249 14.81 3.73 4.22
N GLU A 250 15.16 3.92 5.49
CA GLU A 250 14.36 3.41 6.59
C GLU A 250 13.15 4.32 6.85
N ILE A 251 12.04 3.70 7.26
CA ILE A 251 10.80 4.39 7.65
C ILE A 251 10.21 3.77 8.93
N PRO A 252 9.38 4.51 9.68
CA PRO A 252 8.65 3.97 10.82
C PRO A 252 7.85 2.70 10.46
N GLY A 253 7.80 1.76 11.38
CA GLY A 253 6.94 0.58 11.24
C GLY A 253 5.46 0.94 11.16
N ASP A 254 5.06 1.99 11.89
CA ASP A 254 3.72 2.58 11.87
C ASP A 254 3.80 4.10 12.00
N ILE A 255 3.68 4.81 10.89
CA ILE A 255 3.72 6.29 10.88
C ILE A 255 2.46 6.89 11.53
N LEU A 256 1.31 6.21 11.46
CA LEU A 256 0.07 6.72 12.05
C LEU A 256 0.17 6.76 13.59
N GLU A 257 0.87 5.81 14.18
CA GLU A 257 1.14 5.84 15.61
C GLU A 257 2.08 7.01 15.96
N VAL A 258 3.10 7.26 15.14
CA VAL A 258 3.98 8.44 15.32
C VAL A 258 3.18 9.73 15.17
N GLU A 259 2.30 9.87 14.18
CA GLU A 259 1.45 11.05 13.99
C GLU A 259 0.51 11.29 15.19
N ARG A 260 0.02 10.21 15.79
CA ARG A 260 -0.88 10.29 16.94
C ARG A 260 -0.16 10.71 18.21
N THR A 261 1.09 10.30 18.39
CA THR A 261 1.88 10.54 19.61
C THR A 261 2.76 11.79 19.53
N ASP A 262 3.37 12.04 18.36
CA ASP A 262 4.26 13.18 18.11
C ASP A 262 4.20 13.60 16.64
N MET A 263 3.36 14.58 16.34
CA MET A 263 3.22 15.14 14.99
C MET A 263 4.51 15.87 14.52
N GLY A 264 5.30 16.41 15.44
CA GLY A 264 6.59 17.02 15.14
C GLY A 264 7.57 15.99 14.59
N LEU A 265 7.71 14.85 15.26
CA LEU A 265 8.51 13.73 14.83
C LEU A 265 8.01 13.14 13.48
N ALA A 266 6.69 13.05 13.30
CA ALA A 266 6.12 12.59 12.04
C ALA A 266 6.50 13.52 10.87
N ARG A 267 6.54 14.83 11.08
CA ARG A 267 7.02 15.80 10.08
C ARG A 267 8.52 15.67 9.81
N GLU A 268 9.34 15.47 10.84
CA GLU A 268 10.78 15.19 10.66
C GLU A 268 10.98 13.96 9.77
N TRP A 269 10.21 12.89 9.96
CA TRP A 269 10.22 11.70 9.11
C TRP A 269 9.79 12.01 7.67
N ARG A 270 8.74 12.82 7.48
CA ARG A 270 8.28 13.26 6.15
C ARG A 270 9.39 14.02 5.42
N GLU A 271 10.01 14.98 6.04
CA GLU A 271 11.06 15.80 5.46
C GLU A 271 12.32 14.99 5.12
N ALA A 272 12.74 14.11 6.02
CA ALA A 272 13.92 13.29 5.80
C ALA A 272 13.72 12.31 4.64
N THR A 273 12.55 11.63 4.58
CA THR A 273 12.25 10.69 3.51
C THR A 273 11.97 11.40 2.18
N ARG A 274 11.30 12.57 2.19
CA ARG A 274 11.13 13.44 1.02
C ARG A 274 12.50 13.78 0.39
N TRP A 275 13.40 14.25 1.21
CA TRP A 275 14.77 14.54 0.78
C TRP A 275 15.44 13.30 0.17
N ALA A 276 15.45 12.17 0.87
CA ALA A 276 16.16 10.98 0.43
C ALA A 276 15.60 10.41 -0.89
N PHE A 277 14.27 10.30 -1.02
CA PHE A 277 13.65 9.82 -2.27
C PHE A 277 13.94 10.76 -3.44
N ARG A 278 13.83 12.07 -3.24
CA ARG A 278 14.08 13.04 -4.31
C ARG A 278 15.51 12.98 -4.81
N GLU A 279 16.48 13.00 -3.90
CA GLU A 279 17.89 12.96 -4.28
C GLU A 279 18.28 11.63 -4.93
N ALA A 280 17.80 10.51 -4.40
CA ALA A 280 18.07 9.21 -5.00
C ALA A 280 17.44 9.07 -6.41
N VAL A 281 16.16 9.43 -6.59
CA VAL A 281 15.49 9.39 -7.89
C VAL A 281 16.19 10.31 -8.89
N LYS A 282 16.56 11.54 -8.49
CA LYS A 282 17.31 12.48 -9.33
C LYS A 282 18.67 11.92 -9.75
N ALA A 283 19.30 11.12 -8.89
CA ALA A 283 20.57 10.45 -9.17
C ALA A 283 20.44 9.15 -9.95
N GLY A 284 19.24 8.80 -10.46
CA GLY A 284 19.00 7.63 -11.31
C GLY A 284 18.84 6.32 -10.51
N PHE A 285 18.31 6.40 -9.29
CA PHE A 285 17.94 5.20 -8.55
C PHE A 285 16.45 4.87 -8.73
N VAL A 286 16.16 3.59 -8.82
CA VAL A 286 14.82 3.01 -8.83
C VAL A 286 14.55 2.37 -7.48
N VAL A 287 13.40 2.65 -6.88
CA VAL A 287 12.91 1.95 -5.70
C VAL A 287 12.48 0.54 -6.14
N ALA A 288 13.23 -0.46 -5.71
CA ALA A 288 13.11 -1.82 -6.21
C ALA A 288 12.41 -2.76 -5.21
N GLU A 289 12.67 -2.62 -3.91
CA GLU A 289 12.17 -3.53 -2.88
C GLU A 289 11.77 -2.80 -1.61
N PHE A 290 11.02 -3.50 -0.76
CA PHE A 290 10.72 -3.07 0.60
C PHE A 290 10.72 -4.27 1.56
N CYS A 291 11.41 -4.14 2.70
CA CYS A 291 11.34 -5.09 3.80
C CYS A 291 10.74 -4.45 5.04
N ARG A 292 9.79 -5.14 5.67
CA ARG A 292 9.30 -4.78 7.00
C ARG A 292 10.20 -5.37 8.07
N SER A 293 10.27 -4.69 9.21
CA SER A 293 10.86 -5.25 10.43
C SER A 293 12.32 -5.69 10.24
N ILE A 294 13.13 -4.82 9.63
CA ILE A 294 14.54 -5.13 9.33
C ILE A 294 15.40 -5.33 10.58
N ARG A 295 14.95 -4.87 11.76
CA ARG A 295 15.62 -5.01 13.06
C ARG A 295 14.75 -5.68 14.12
N GLY A 296 13.93 -6.66 13.73
CA GLY A 296 13.03 -7.38 14.63
C GLY A 296 11.54 -7.11 14.37
N GLN A 297 10.66 -7.77 15.11
CA GLN A 297 9.22 -7.81 14.80
C GLN A 297 8.51 -6.46 14.75
N GLN A 298 8.96 -5.49 15.53
CA GLN A 298 8.40 -4.12 15.58
C GLN A 298 9.36 -3.05 15.06
N GLY A 299 10.45 -3.46 14.43
CA GLY A 299 11.46 -2.55 13.92
C GLY A 299 10.99 -1.78 12.68
N PRO A 300 11.82 -0.82 12.23
CA PRO A 300 11.54 -0.04 11.03
C PRO A 300 11.41 -0.92 9.80
N GLY A 301 10.69 -0.43 8.80
CA GLY A 301 10.77 -0.92 7.43
C GLY A 301 11.87 -0.19 6.66
N ALA A 302 12.34 -0.79 5.56
CA ALA A 302 13.28 -0.10 4.68
C ALA A 302 12.99 -0.38 3.21
N TYR A 303 13.12 0.67 2.41
CA TYR A 303 13.18 0.57 0.95
C TYR A 303 14.61 0.26 0.52
N LEU A 304 14.72 -0.58 -0.51
CA LEU A 304 15.94 -0.78 -1.27
C LEU A 304 15.82 -0.02 -2.60
N LEU A 305 16.77 0.84 -2.86
CA LEU A 305 16.89 1.56 -4.12
C LEU A 305 18.15 1.06 -4.85
N GLN A 306 18.03 0.87 -6.13
CA GLN A 306 19.12 0.41 -6.99
C GLN A 306 19.31 1.39 -8.14
N ARG A 307 20.56 1.70 -8.47
CA ARG A 307 20.90 2.54 -9.62
C ARG A 307 20.58 1.80 -10.91
N GLY A 308 19.97 2.50 -11.86
CA GLY A 308 19.58 1.97 -13.16
C GLY A 308 18.19 2.40 -13.58
N THR A 309 17.68 1.81 -14.64
CA THR A 309 16.34 2.04 -15.17
C THR A 309 15.39 0.90 -14.76
N VAL A 310 14.09 1.15 -14.87
CA VAL A 310 13.08 0.12 -14.62
C VAL A 310 13.28 -1.09 -15.53
N ASN A 311 13.64 -0.90 -16.80
CA ASN A 311 13.86 -1.99 -17.75
C ASN A 311 15.08 -2.85 -17.42
N GLU A 312 16.13 -2.27 -16.81
CA GLU A 312 17.29 -3.01 -16.33
C GLU A 312 16.97 -3.83 -15.05
N ILE A 313 16.12 -3.30 -14.19
CA ILE A 313 15.72 -3.96 -12.93
C ILE A 313 14.63 -5.02 -13.18
N ILE A 314 13.73 -4.77 -14.12
CA ILE A 314 12.67 -5.69 -14.55
C ILE A 314 12.81 -5.86 -16.08
N PRO A 315 13.73 -6.69 -16.55
CA PRO A 315 13.81 -6.96 -17.96
C PRO A 315 12.48 -7.56 -18.45
N GLU A 316 11.91 -6.96 -19.49
CA GLU A 316 10.80 -7.54 -20.23
C GLU A 316 11.31 -8.81 -20.93
N MET A 317 10.58 -9.92 -20.79
CA MET A 317 10.81 -11.11 -21.58
C MET A 317 10.15 -10.96 -22.94
#